data_9ac92c6b23edd3108bd3b1e86b2df401
#
_entry.id   9ac92c6b23edd3108bd3b1e86b2df401
#
_cell.length_a   1.000
_cell.length_b   1.000
_cell.length_c   1.000
_cell.angle_alpha   90.00
_cell.angle_beta   90.00
_cell.angle_gamma   90.00
#
_symmetry.space_group_name_H-M   'P 1'
#
loop_
_entity.id
_entity.type
_entity.pdbx_description
1 polymer ?
#
loop_
_entity_poly.entity_id
_entity_poly.type
_entity_poly.pdbx_seq_one_letter_code
_entity_poly.pdbx_strand_id
1 'polypeptide(L)'
;ALVINSGAYMSEVFRSGIQSIDRGQTEVARSLGLSARQTMMRIILPQAFKNVLPAMCNEFVAVTKETSLASTFYVGDLMTQYQTISGKTYLVIEPLVIIGVIYFVVTFSMSKLITVLERRLKNDD
;
A
#
# COMPACT_ATOMS: atom_id res chain seq x y z
N ALA A 1 -10.24 5.74 12.60
CA ALA A 1 -10.92 4.84 11.66
C ALA A 1 -9.94 4.33 10.60
N LEU A 2 -9.29 5.19 9.79
CA LEU A 2 -8.36 4.80 8.70
C LEU A 2 -7.24 3.87 9.20
N VAL A 3 -6.54 4.24 10.27
CA VAL A 3 -5.41 3.45 10.82
C VAL A 3 -5.84 2.04 11.23
N ILE A 4 -7.01 1.91 11.85
CA ILE A 4 -7.53 0.60 12.30
C ILE A 4 -7.90 -0.24 11.07
N ASN A 5 -8.55 0.36 10.08
CA ASN A 5 -8.95 -0.32 8.85
C ASN A 5 -7.73 -0.80 8.06
N SER A 6 -6.77 0.09 7.77
CA SER A 6 -5.54 -0.28 7.08
C SER A 6 -4.69 -1.28 7.87
N GLY A 7 -4.66 -1.17 9.21
CA GLY A 7 -3.98 -2.14 10.06
C GLY A 7 -4.59 -3.54 9.98
N ALA A 8 -5.92 -3.64 9.99
CA ALA A 8 -6.63 -4.91 9.82
C ALA A 8 -6.38 -5.51 8.43
N TYR A 9 -6.48 -4.69 7.38
CA TYR A 9 -6.18 -5.12 6.01
C TYR A 9 -4.74 -5.61 5.86
N MET A 10 -3.78 -4.84 6.36
CA MET A 10 -2.36 -5.21 6.31
C MET A 10 -2.08 -6.51 7.05
N SER A 11 -2.71 -6.75 8.20
CA SER A 11 -2.53 -8.02 8.92
C SER A 11 -2.98 -9.22 8.10
N GLU A 12 -4.07 -9.09 7.35
CA GLU A 12 -4.58 -10.15 6.48
C GLU A 12 -3.70 -10.34 5.24
N VAL A 13 -3.15 -9.25 4.69
CA VAL A 13 -2.17 -9.29 3.59
C VAL A 13 -0.92 -10.06 4.01
N PHE A 14 -0.37 -9.78 5.19
CA PHE A 14 0.79 -10.52 5.72
C PHE A 14 0.47 -12.00 5.94
N ARG A 15 -0.69 -12.28 6.51
CA ARG A 15 -1.14 -13.66 6.74
C ARG A 15 -1.25 -14.42 5.42
N SER A 16 -1.91 -13.84 4.43
CA SER A 16 -2.07 -14.46 3.10
C SER A 16 -0.73 -14.66 2.40
N GLY A 17 0.17 -13.69 2.51
CA GLY A 17 1.52 -13.78 1.95
C GLY A 17 2.34 -14.94 2.53
N ILE A 18 2.25 -15.15 3.84
CA ILE A 18 2.91 -16.31 4.48
C ILE A 18 2.25 -17.63 4.05
N GLN A 19 0.93 -17.65 3.97
CA GLN A 19 0.17 -18.84 3.57
C GLN A 19 0.30 -19.19 2.08
N SER A 20 0.69 -18.24 1.24
CA SER A 20 0.92 -18.44 -0.19
C SER A 20 2.18 -19.27 -0.49
N ILE A 21 3.08 -19.40 0.49
CA ILE A 21 4.29 -20.20 0.31
C ILE A 21 3.96 -21.68 0.40
N ASP A 22 4.48 -22.44 -0.57
CA ASP A 22 4.24 -23.88 -0.66
C ASP A 22 4.68 -24.60 0.63
N ARG A 23 3.79 -25.40 1.19
CA ARG A 23 4.05 -26.23 2.38
C ARG A 23 5.22 -27.19 2.18
N GLY A 24 5.43 -27.67 0.95
CA GLY A 24 6.57 -28.51 0.61
C GLY A 24 7.91 -27.89 0.96
N GLN A 25 8.06 -26.56 0.84
CA GLN A 25 9.29 -25.88 1.27
C GLN A 25 9.53 -26.00 2.78
N THR A 26 8.47 -25.93 3.57
CA THR A 26 8.57 -26.12 5.03
C THR A 26 8.95 -27.55 5.35
N GLU A 27 8.36 -28.54 4.66
CA GLU A 27 8.63 -29.97 4.87
C GLU A 27 10.07 -30.32 4.52
N VAL A 28 10.54 -29.87 3.35
CA VAL A 28 11.94 -30.07 2.92
C VAL A 28 12.92 -29.43 3.89
N ALA A 29 12.68 -28.18 4.30
CA ALA A 29 13.56 -27.50 5.26
C ALA A 29 13.62 -28.24 6.59
N ARG A 30 12.49 -28.73 7.08
CA ARG A 30 12.43 -29.52 8.33
C ARG A 30 13.14 -30.87 8.19
N SER A 31 13.03 -31.52 7.04
CA SER A 31 13.71 -32.78 6.73
C SER A 31 15.24 -32.61 6.68
N LEU A 32 15.72 -31.42 6.28
CA LEU A 32 17.13 -31.03 6.31
C LEU A 32 17.63 -30.63 7.73
N GLY A 33 16.80 -30.77 8.77
CA GLY A 33 17.16 -30.50 10.15
C GLY A 33 17.02 -29.05 10.60
N LEU A 34 16.46 -28.17 9.76
CA LEU A 34 16.20 -26.78 10.18
C LEU A 34 15.11 -26.73 11.25
N SER A 35 15.31 -25.93 12.28
CA SER A 35 14.27 -25.65 13.27
C SER A 35 13.12 -24.85 12.64
N ALA A 36 11.92 -24.88 13.24
CA ALA A 36 10.78 -24.11 12.75
C ALA A 36 11.09 -22.61 12.62
N ARG A 37 11.83 -22.06 13.57
CA ARG A 37 12.27 -20.66 13.54
C ARG A 37 13.23 -20.37 12.39
N GLN A 38 14.18 -21.26 12.14
CA GLN A 38 15.13 -21.11 11.03
C GLN A 38 14.41 -21.22 9.69
N THR A 39 13.50 -22.17 9.53
CA THR A 39 12.67 -22.33 8.34
C THR A 39 11.86 -21.05 8.09
N MET A 40 11.17 -20.53 9.10
CA MET A 40 10.38 -19.30 8.99
C MET A 40 11.26 -18.12 8.57
N MET A 41 12.36 -17.87 9.27
CA MET A 41 13.16 -16.66 9.07
C MET A 41 14.03 -16.69 7.80
N ARG A 42 14.50 -17.87 7.38
CA ARG A 42 15.45 -17.98 6.26
C ARG A 42 14.80 -18.36 4.94
N ILE A 43 13.63 -19.01 4.97
CA ILE A 43 12.99 -19.55 3.78
C ILE A 43 11.64 -18.89 3.54
N ILE A 44 10.74 -18.96 4.52
CA ILE A 44 9.35 -18.54 4.34
C ILE A 44 9.24 -17.01 4.30
N LEU A 45 9.78 -16.33 5.30
CA LEU A 45 9.60 -14.88 5.47
C LEU A 45 10.15 -14.04 4.30
N PRO A 46 11.35 -14.33 3.75
CA PRO A 46 11.86 -13.58 2.59
C PRO A 46 10.96 -13.70 1.35
N GLN A 47 10.44 -14.89 1.08
CA GLN A 47 9.54 -15.13 -0.03
C GLN A 47 8.16 -14.50 0.22
N ALA A 48 7.61 -14.69 1.42
CA ALA A 48 6.34 -14.07 1.81
C ALA A 48 6.39 -12.55 1.70
N PHE A 49 7.51 -11.93 2.08
CA PHE A 49 7.68 -10.48 1.97
C PHE A 49 7.63 -10.00 0.52
N LYS A 50 8.27 -10.71 -0.41
CA LYS A 50 8.17 -10.40 -1.84
C LYS A 50 6.72 -10.46 -2.35
N ASN A 51 5.95 -11.46 -1.90
CA ASN A 51 4.54 -11.63 -2.29
C ASN A 51 3.62 -10.55 -1.70
N VAL A 52 3.93 -10.08 -0.49
CA VAL A 52 3.14 -9.07 0.23
C VAL A 52 3.43 -7.65 -0.27
N LEU A 53 4.64 -7.38 -0.75
CA LEU A 53 5.10 -6.04 -1.08
C LEU A 53 4.19 -5.31 -2.11
N PRO A 54 3.71 -5.93 -3.20
CA PRO A 54 2.79 -5.28 -4.12
C PRO A 54 1.49 -4.82 -3.44
N ALA A 55 0.92 -5.67 -2.58
CA ALA A 55 -0.30 -5.34 -1.86
C ALA A 55 -0.08 -4.20 -0.86
N MET A 56 1.06 -4.18 -0.14
CA MET A 56 1.45 -3.07 0.73
C MET A 56 1.56 -1.74 -0.03
N CYS A 57 2.19 -1.78 -1.19
CA CYS A 57 2.35 -0.61 -2.04
C CYS A 57 1.01 -0.08 -2.54
N ASN A 58 0.10 -0.97 -2.95
CA ASN A 58 -1.25 -0.60 -3.38
C ASN A 58 -2.06 0.01 -2.22
N GLU A 59 -1.95 -0.55 -1.02
CA GLU A 59 -2.58 0.01 0.19
C GLU A 59 -2.05 1.42 0.48
N PHE A 60 -0.74 1.65 0.35
CA PHE A 60 -0.16 2.98 0.54
C PHE A 60 -0.77 4.02 -0.42
N VAL A 61 -0.98 3.65 -1.70
CA VAL A 61 -1.66 4.51 -2.67
C VAL A 61 -3.12 4.73 -2.29
N ALA A 62 -3.82 3.70 -1.82
CA ALA A 62 -5.21 3.79 -1.38
C ALA A 62 -5.35 4.74 -0.19
N VAL A 63 -4.54 4.56 0.85
CA VAL A 63 -4.54 5.43 2.04
C VAL A 63 -4.24 6.89 1.66
N THR A 64 -3.31 7.13 0.73
CA THR A 64 -3.02 8.49 0.25
C THR A 64 -4.25 9.18 -0.34
N LYS A 65 -5.11 8.44 -1.03
CA LYS A 65 -6.39 8.96 -1.55
C LYS A 65 -7.45 9.10 -0.46
N GLU A 66 -7.53 8.14 0.44
CA GLU A 66 -8.50 8.12 1.53
C GLU A 66 -8.26 9.22 2.57
N THR A 67 -7.01 9.69 2.73
CA THR A 67 -6.72 10.84 3.59
C THR A 67 -7.46 12.11 3.19
N SER A 68 -7.90 12.22 1.93
CA SER A 68 -8.76 13.32 1.48
C SER A 68 -10.08 13.40 2.24
N LEU A 69 -10.57 12.29 2.81
CA LEU A 69 -11.75 12.27 3.69
C LEU A 69 -11.53 13.06 4.98
N ALA A 70 -10.27 13.28 5.38
CA ALA A 70 -9.94 14.10 6.55
C ALA A 70 -10.35 15.57 6.36
N SER A 71 -10.53 16.02 5.11
CA SER A 71 -11.05 17.37 4.80
C SER A 71 -12.42 17.62 5.42
N THR A 72 -13.24 16.59 5.59
CA THR A 72 -14.55 16.66 6.24
C THR A 72 -14.44 17.14 7.69
N PHE A 73 -13.28 16.94 8.32
CA PHE A 73 -12.97 17.38 9.67
C PHE A 73 -12.07 18.64 9.69
N TYR A 74 -11.96 19.36 8.56
CA TYR A 74 -11.12 20.56 8.41
C TYR A 74 -9.64 20.33 8.76
N VAL A 75 -9.15 19.10 8.60
CA VAL A 75 -7.72 18.83 8.68
C VAL A 75 -7.09 19.38 7.41
N GLY A 76 -6.12 20.28 7.55
CA GLY A 76 -5.53 21.05 6.44
C GLY A 76 -4.85 20.18 5.40
N ASP A 77 -5.60 19.70 4.44
CA ASP A 77 -5.17 18.94 3.28
C ASP A 77 -5.52 19.65 1.97
N LEU A 78 -5.22 19.04 0.84
CA LEU A 78 -5.47 19.59 -0.48
C LEU A 78 -6.97 19.84 -0.73
N MET A 79 -7.83 18.96 -0.22
CA MET A 79 -9.29 19.09 -0.37
C MET A 79 -9.85 20.21 0.51
N THR A 80 -9.28 20.44 1.68
CA THR A 80 -9.62 21.60 2.54
C THR A 80 -9.26 22.92 1.84
N GLN A 81 -8.13 22.97 1.12
CA GLN A 81 -7.78 24.15 0.32
C GLN A 81 -8.78 24.41 -0.80
N TYR A 82 -9.23 23.35 -1.48
CA TYR A 82 -10.32 23.46 -2.47
C TYR A 82 -11.57 24.08 -1.84
N GLN A 83 -12.04 23.56 -0.70
CA GLN A 83 -13.24 24.09 -0.03
C GLN A 83 -13.07 25.56 0.35
N THR A 84 -11.88 25.95 0.83
CA THR A 84 -11.57 27.32 1.20
C THR A 84 -11.58 28.25 -0.01
N ILE A 85 -10.97 27.85 -1.11
CA ILE A 85 -10.91 28.64 -2.35
C ILE A 85 -12.33 28.78 -2.94
N SER A 86 -13.04 27.67 -3.07
CA SER A 86 -14.41 27.67 -3.61
C SER A 86 -15.37 28.50 -2.78
N GLY A 87 -15.23 28.46 -1.44
CA GLY A 87 -16.04 29.29 -0.54
C GLY A 87 -15.76 30.78 -0.63
N LYS A 88 -14.52 31.17 -0.97
CA LYS A 88 -14.13 32.59 -1.13
C LYS A 88 -14.42 33.16 -2.51
N THR A 89 -14.27 32.34 -3.55
CA THR A 89 -14.35 32.79 -4.96
C THR A 89 -15.66 32.45 -5.63
N TYR A 90 -16.47 31.59 -5.00
CA TYR A 90 -17.69 30.99 -5.60
C TYR A 90 -17.42 30.20 -6.89
N LEU A 91 -16.15 29.94 -7.20
CA LEU A 91 -15.74 29.08 -8.32
C LEU A 91 -15.66 27.63 -7.81
N VAL A 92 -16.36 26.72 -8.47
CA VAL A 92 -16.46 25.31 -8.06
C VAL A 92 -15.65 24.41 -8.99
N ILE A 93 -15.82 24.60 -10.30
CA ILE A 93 -15.29 23.69 -11.31
C ILE A 93 -13.78 23.87 -11.48
N GLU A 94 -13.31 25.10 -11.59
CA GLU A 94 -11.90 25.41 -11.87
C GLU A 94 -10.96 24.90 -10.77
N PRO A 95 -11.19 25.19 -9.47
CA PRO A 95 -10.35 24.63 -8.41
C PRO A 95 -10.49 23.10 -8.30
N LEU A 96 -11.67 22.54 -8.60
CA LEU A 96 -11.87 21.09 -8.58
C LEU A 96 -11.03 20.37 -9.64
N VAL A 97 -10.98 20.92 -10.86
CA VAL A 97 -10.14 20.39 -11.94
C VAL A 97 -8.67 20.44 -11.58
N ILE A 98 -8.21 21.57 -11.01
CA ILE A 98 -6.80 21.72 -10.59
C ILE A 98 -6.43 20.66 -9.55
N ILE A 99 -7.25 20.47 -8.53
CA ILE A 99 -7.01 19.46 -7.50
C ILE A 99 -7.08 18.05 -8.08
N GLY A 100 -8.04 17.78 -8.97
CA GLY A 100 -8.13 16.51 -9.67
C GLY A 100 -6.86 16.18 -10.45
N VAL A 101 -6.29 17.17 -11.15
CA VAL A 101 -5.00 17.01 -11.85
C VAL A 101 -3.86 16.74 -10.87
N ILE A 102 -3.78 17.44 -9.76
CA ILE A 102 -2.75 17.22 -8.74
C ILE A 102 -2.85 15.80 -8.17
N TYR A 103 -4.05 15.35 -7.76
CA TYR A 103 -4.26 13.97 -7.28
C TYR A 103 -3.91 12.94 -8.35
N PHE A 104 -4.28 13.20 -9.60
CA PHE A 104 -3.93 12.31 -10.71
C PHE A 104 -2.43 12.18 -10.88
N VAL A 105 -1.70 13.30 -10.93
CA VAL A 105 -0.23 13.32 -11.09
C VAL A 105 0.46 12.60 -9.93
N VAL A 106 0.08 12.88 -8.70
CA VAL A 106 0.65 12.24 -7.51
C VAL A 106 0.38 10.73 -7.54
N THR A 107 -0.88 10.32 -7.72
CA THR A 107 -1.26 8.91 -7.71
C THR A 107 -0.61 8.15 -8.88
N PHE A 108 -0.58 8.74 -10.06
CA PHE A 108 0.06 8.13 -11.23
C PHE A 108 1.56 7.95 -11.03
N SER A 109 2.25 8.97 -10.50
CA SER A 109 3.68 8.90 -10.21
C SER A 109 3.99 7.82 -9.17
N MET A 110 3.21 7.75 -8.10
CA MET A 110 3.34 6.70 -7.07
C MET A 110 3.12 5.32 -7.66
N SER A 111 2.06 5.12 -8.45
CA SER A 111 1.78 3.83 -9.09
C SER A 111 2.89 3.40 -10.04
N LYS A 112 3.48 4.33 -10.78
CA LYS A 112 4.64 4.04 -11.66
C LYS A 112 5.87 3.62 -10.86
N LEU A 113 6.18 4.32 -9.76
CA LEU A 113 7.30 3.97 -8.88
C LEU A 113 7.13 2.57 -8.29
N ILE A 114 5.92 2.25 -7.84
CA ILE A 114 5.57 0.92 -7.32
C ILE A 114 5.78 -0.15 -8.38
N THR A 115 5.26 0.04 -9.59
CA THR A 115 5.43 -0.92 -10.69
C THR A 115 6.91 -1.17 -11.02
N VAL A 116 7.74 -0.13 -10.95
CA VAL A 116 9.19 -0.28 -11.16
C VAL A 116 9.85 -1.08 -10.03
N LEU A 117 9.46 -0.83 -8.78
CA LEU A 117 9.93 -1.60 -7.63
C LEU A 117 9.55 -3.07 -7.72
N GLU A 118 8.29 -3.36 -8.05
CA GLU A 118 7.80 -4.73 -8.24
C GLU A 118 8.60 -5.48 -9.32
N ARG A 119 8.85 -4.83 -10.46
CA ARG A 119 9.63 -5.43 -11.55
C ARG A 119 11.07 -5.74 -11.13
N ARG A 120 11.71 -4.86 -10.38
CA ARG A 120 13.07 -5.11 -9.87
C ARG A 120 13.11 -6.30 -8.93
N LEU A 121 12.18 -6.37 -7.98
CA LEU A 121 12.11 -7.47 -7.01
C LEU A 121 11.79 -8.81 -7.64
N LYS A 122 11.06 -8.81 -8.76
CA LYS A 122 10.72 -10.04 -9.49
C LYS A 122 11.85 -10.52 -10.41
N ASN A 123 12.77 -9.65 -10.80
CA ASN A 123 13.90 -10.00 -11.67
C ASN A 123 15.14 -10.45 -10.88
N ASP A 124 15.14 -10.33 -9.56
CA ASP A 124 16.23 -10.79 -8.68
C ASP A 124 16.05 -12.27 -8.23
N ASP A 125 15.20 -13.02 -8.94
CA ASP A 125 15.06 -14.47 -8.89
C ASP A 125 15.65 -15.10 -10.16
#